data_0c09b9c51071cec719de857ced32794a
#
_entry.id   0c09b9c51071cec719de857ced32794a
#
_cell.length_a   1.000
_cell.length_b   1.000
_cell.length_c   1.000
_cell.angle_alpha   90.00
_cell.angle_beta   90.00
_cell.angle_gamma   90.00
#
_symmetry.space_group_name_H-M   'P 1'
#
loop_
_entity.id
_entity.type
_entity.pdbx_description
1 polymer ?
#
loop_
_entity_poly.entity_id
_entity_poly.type
_entity_poly.pdbx_seq_one_letter_code
_entity_poly.pdbx_strand_id
1 'polypeptide(L)'
;MTREITRDGDRILSEKVTNIDGTLLTNEVKNIKYCYDADGICGMFVDGNQYFFRRNIFGDVTEIYDKNGVKKAEYAYDAWGTCHLMLDTDGVGSLNPFRYRGYYMVSCIGLYYLTTRFYDYMTGRFLNADVPSICFDDGLTLPEGCNLYSYCLNNPISYVDPTGHFAISLLVGAVVAFGIGVGMSVVGQGLQYGWDNISIWQALIDGALAAGSVLLA
;
A
#
# COMPACT_ATOMS: atom_id res chain seq x y z
N MET A 1 4.75 -6.45 23.54
CA MET A 1 5.54 -5.83 22.45
C MET A 1 5.19 -4.36 22.38
N THR A 2 6.17 -3.48 22.57
CA THR A 2 6.00 -2.02 22.49
C THR A 2 6.66 -1.51 21.22
N ARG A 3 6.02 -0.60 20.48
CA ARG A 3 6.57 0.04 19.29
C ARG A 3 6.59 1.56 19.50
N GLU A 4 7.77 2.15 19.40
CA GLU A 4 7.97 3.60 19.35
C GLU A 4 8.12 4.00 17.89
N ILE A 5 7.21 4.83 17.36
CA ILE A 5 7.09 5.12 15.94
C ILE A 5 7.55 6.55 15.66
N THR A 6 8.42 6.74 14.66
CA THR A 6 8.79 8.04 14.11
C THR A 6 8.11 8.21 12.74
N ARG A 7 7.48 9.36 12.52
CA ARG A 7 6.74 9.68 11.29
C ARG A 7 7.24 10.96 10.63
N ASP A 8 6.99 11.05 9.32
CA ASP A 8 7.07 12.29 8.55
C ASP A 8 5.76 12.39 7.74
N GLY A 9 4.88 13.31 8.15
CA GLY A 9 3.50 13.34 7.66
C GLY A 9 2.80 12.01 7.87
N ASP A 10 2.31 11.44 6.79
CA ASP A 10 1.57 10.18 6.79
C ASP A 10 2.48 8.93 6.75
N ARG A 11 3.78 9.11 6.48
CA ARG A 11 4.73 8.00 6.36
C ARG A 11 5.37 7.65 7.69
N ILE A 12 5.41 6.37 8.00
CA ILE A 12 6.17 5.84 9.14
C ILE A 12 7.61 5.62 8.66
N LEU A 13 8.56 6.40 9.20
CA LEU A 13 9.97 6.32 8.79
C LEU A 13 10.73 5.24 9.54
N SER A 14 10.48 5.12 10.82
CA SER A 14 11.19 4.15 11.65
C SER A 14 10.40 3.72 12.87
N GLU A 15 10.77 2.57 13.39
CA GLU A 15 10.24 2.01 14.63
C GLU A 15 11.36 1.45 15.51
N LYS A 16 11.18 1.60 16.80
CA LYS A 16 11.92 0.87 17.81
C LYS A 16 10.99 -0.12 18.48
N VAL A 17 11.25 -1.39 18.29
CA VAL A 17 10.41 -2.50 18.77
C VAL A 17 11.09 -3.14 19.97
N THR A 18 10.39 -3.22 21.10
CA THR A 18 10.87 -3.81 22.34
C THR A 18 9.99 -5.00 22.71
N ASN A 19 10.56 -6.08 23.25
CA ASN A 19 9.89 -7.32 23.65
C ASN A 19 9.16 -8.01 22.49
N ILE A 20 9.90 -8.56 21.55
CA ILE A 20 9.38 -9.17 20.34
C ILE A 20 8.66 -10.49 20.61
N ASP A 21 9.12 -11.29 21.57
CA ASP A 21 8.65 -12.68 21.75
C ASP A 21 7.56 -12.89 22.80
N GLY A 22 7.17 -11.90 23.56
CA GLY A 22 6.10 -12.09 24.58
C GLY A 22 6.30 -13.24 25.58
N THR A 23 7.27 -14.11 25.38
CA THR A 23 7.50 -15.34 26.15
C THR A 23 8.70 -15.27 27.07
N LEU A 24 9.62 -14.34 26.87
CA LEU A 24 10.80 -14.16 27.71
C LEU A 24 11.08 -12.69 27.95
N LEU A 25 11.47 -12.36 29.17
CA LEU A 25 11.94 -11.07 29.67
C LEU A 25 13.27 -10.63 29.00
N THR A 26 13.44 -10.87 27.73
CA THR A 26 14.57 -10.36 26.95
C THR A 26 14.22 -8.96 26.49
N ASN A 27 14.91 -7.96 27.02
CA ASN A 27 14.86 -6.57 26.54
C ASN A 27 15.52 -6.46 25.17
N GLU A 28 15.18 -7.34 24.24
CA GLU A 28 15.67 -7.25 22.87
C GLU A 28 15.00 -6.08 22.19
N VAL A 29 15.81 -5.17 21.69
CA VAL A 29 15.37 -3.99 20.98
C VAL A 29 15.75 -4.13 19.52
N LYS A 30 14.78 -4.04 18.62
CA LYS A 30 15.02 -3.98 17.17
C LYS A 30 14.72 -2.60 16.64
N ASN A 31 15.64 -2.07 15.85
CA ASN A 31 15.47 -0.79 15.16
C ASN A 31 15.11 -1.05 13.71
N ILE A 32 13.95 -0.58 13.29
CA ILE A 32 13.44 -0.77 11.95
C ILE A 32 13.38 0.59 11.27
N LYS A 33 13.88 0.69 10.02
CA LYS A 33 13.70 1.84 9.16
C LYS A 33 13.00 1.38 7.90
N TYR A 34 12.06 2.17 7.41
CA TYR A 34 11.26 1.84 6.24
C TYR A 34 11.73 2.60 5.01
N CYS A 35 11.62 1.96 3.86
CA CYS A 35 11.92 2.52 2.56
C CYS A 35 10.63 2.63 1.74
N TYR A 36 10.51 3.74 1.02
CA TYR A 36 9.37 4.02 0.15
C TYR A 36 9.87 4.34 -1.25
N ASP A 37 9.15 3.87 -2.24
CA ASP A 37 9.26 4.25 -3.64
C ASP A 37 8.08 5.13 -4.07
N ALA A 38 7.87 5.30 -5.39
CA ALA A 38 6.75 6.07 -5.92
C ALA A 38 5.39 5.42 -5.62
N ASP A 39 5.37 4.09 -5.49
CA ASP A 39 4.15 3.30 -5.33
C ASP A 39 3.85 2.93 -3.86
N GLY A 40 4.70 3.36 -2.92
CA GLY A 40 4.49 3.15 -1.49
C GLY A 40 5.64 2.43 -0.79
N ILE A 41 5.34 1.59 0.20
CA ILE A 41 6.34 0.87 0.99
C ILE A 41 7.06 -0.19 0.12
N CYS A 42 8.38 -0.13 0.02
CA CYS A 42 9.17 -1.05 -0.82
C CYS A 42 10.16 -1.92 -0.04
N GLY A 43 10.38 -1.65 1.23
CA GLY A 43 11.30 -2.45 2.03
C GLY A 43 11.53 -1.91 3.44
N MET A 44 12.40 -2.60 4.17
CA MET A 44 12.82 -2.20 5.51
C MET A 44 14.27 -2.57 5.80
N PHE A 45 14.86 -1.84 6.73
CA PHE A 45 16.10 -2.22 7.39
C PHE A 45 15.78 -2.64 8.82
N VAL A 46 16.28 -3.78 9.25
CA VAL A 46 16.18 -4.28 10.63
C VAL A 46 17.59 -4.43 11.17
N ASP A 47 17.96 -3.61 12.15
CA ASP A 47 19.30 -3.58 12.75
C ASP A 47 20.43 -3.55 11.70
N GLY A 48 20.21 -2.79 10.61
CA GLY A 48 21.15 -2.64 9.49
C GLY A 48 21.05 -3.70 8.39
N ASN A 49 20.31 -4.78 8.59
CA ASN A 49 20.03 -5.75 7.53
C ASN A 49 18.90 -5.26 6.63
N GLN A 50 19.13 -5.29 5.32
CA GLN A 50 18.19 -4.81 4.33
C GLN A 50 17.26 -5.93 3.85
N TYR A 51 15.96 -5.59 3.76
CA TYR A 51 14.90 -6.44 3.26
C TYR A 51 14.08 -5.70 2.22
N PHE A 52 13.70 -6.39 1.14
CA PHE A 52 12.92 -5.88 0.02
C PHE A 52 11.54 -6.52 0.01
N PHE A 53 10.51 -5.73 -0.26
CA PHE A 53 9.13 -6.21 -0.34
C PHE A 53 8.75 -6.43 -1.80
N ARG A 54 8.16 -7.60 -2.07
CA ARG A 54 7.41 -7.85 -3.29
C ARG A 54 5.94 -7.58 -3.00
N ARG A 55 5.32 -6.79 -3.87
CA ARG A 55 3.91 -6.45 -3.78
C ARG A 55 3.16 -6.98 -4.98
N ASN A 56 1.87 -7.27 -4.82
CA ASN A 56 0.98 -7.55 -5.93
C ASN A 56 0.38 -6.24 -6.49
N ILE A 57 -0.46 -6.37 -7.54
CA ILE A 57 -1.12 -5.24 -8.22
C ILE A 57 -2.00 -4.37 -7.29
N PHE A 58 -2.38 -4.92 -6.17
CA PHE A 58 -3.20 -4.23 -5.17
C PHE A 58 -2.38 -3.51 -4.11
N GLY A 59 -1.05 -3.66 -4.13
CA GLY A 59 -0.16 -3.13 -3.11
C GLY A 59 0.01 -4.03 -1.89
N ASP A 60 -0.55 -5.26 -1.88
CA ASP A 60 -0.33 -6.20 -0.78
C ASP A 60 1.13 -6.63 -0.76
N VAL A 61 1.78 -6.58 0.39
CA VAL A 61 3.11 -7.17 0.57
C VAL A 61 2.96 -8.69 0.58
N THR A 62 3.38 -9.36 -0.48
CA THR A 62 3.23 -10.81 -0.62
C THR A 62 4.47 -11.59 -0.19
N GLU A 63 5.65 -11.01 -0.38
CA GLU A 63 6.90 -11.68 -0.06
C GLU A 63 7.94 -10.68 0.46
N ILE A 64 8.86 -11.17 1.29
CA ILE A 64 10.02 -10.40 1.76
C ILE A 64 11.29 -11.16 1.40
N TYR A 65 12.25 -10.46 0.82
CA TYR A 65 13.56 -10.97 0.41
C TYR A 65 14.68 -10.27 1.15
N ASP A 66 15.76 -10.97 1.43
CA ASP A 66 17.01 -10.35 1.91
C ASP A 66 17.82 -9.77 0.74
N LYS A 67 18.95 -9.11 1.07
CA LYS A 67 19.87 -8.53 0.08
C LYS A 67 20.50 -9.53 -0.89
N ASN A 68 20.44 -10.83 -0.59
CA ASN A 68 20.98 -11.89 -1.44
C ASN A 68 19.89 -12.51 -2.34
N GLY A 69 18.64 -11.99 -2.29
CA GLY A 69 17.51 -12.53 -3.01
C GLY A 69 16.90 -13.79 -2.39
N VAL A 70 17.22 -14.09 -1.12
CA VAL A 70 16.63 -15.24 -0.42
C VAL A 70 15.30 -14.81 0.19
N LYS A 71 14.22 -15.57 -0.11
CA LYS A 71 12.89 -15.33 0.47
C LYS A 71 12.93 -15.58 1.97
N LYS A 72 12.51 -14.59 2.77
CA LYS A 72 12.46 -14.61 4.23
C LYS A 72 11.06 -14.70 4.79
N ALA A 73 10.07 -14.15 4.07
CA ALA A 73 8.68 -14.27 4.47
C ALA A 73 7.77 -14.37 3.24
N GLU A 74 6.60 -14.97 3.45
CA GLU A 74 5.54 -15.07 2.45
C GLU A 74 4.18 -14.94 3.13
N TYR A 75 3.31 -14.14 2.52
CA TYR A 75 1.96 -13.88 3.00
C TYR A 75 0.92 -14.21 1.94
N ALA A 76 -0.21 -14.71 2.38
CA ALA A 76 -1.43 -14.84 1.59
C ALA A 76 -2.55 -14.03 2.24
N TYR A 77 -3.44 -13.48 1.40
CA TYR A 77 -4.54 -12.64 1.86
C TYR A 77 -5.85 -13.11 1.24
N ASP A 78 -6.94 -12.99 2.01
CA ASP A 78 -8.27 -12.99 1.42
C ASP A 78 -8.62 -11.59 0.85
N ALA A 79 -9.79 -11.47 0.23
CA ALA A 79 -10.23 -10.21 -0.37
C ALA A 79 -10.40 -9.07 0.64
N TRP A 80 -10.60 -9.37 1.92
CA TRP A 80 -10.83 -8.41 3.00
C TRP A 80 -9.60 -8.08 3.82
N GLY A 81 -8.48 -8.77 3.57
CA GLY A 81 -7.21 -8.48 4.24
C GLY A 81 -6.87 -9.40 5.40
N THR A 82 -7.59 -10.52 5.57
CA THR A 82 -7.12 -11.57 6.49
C THR A 82 -5.77 -12.06 6.01
N CYS A 83 -4.75 -11.92 6.85
CA CYS A 83 -3.37 -12.23 6.50
C CYS A 83 -2.97 -13.59 7.05
N HIS A 84 -2.52 -14.48 6.18
CA HIS A 84 -1.91 -15.75 6.53
C HIS A 84 -0.42 -15.68 6.25
N LEU A 85 0.40 -15.86 7.31
CA LEU A 85 1.86 -15.93 7.20
C LEU A 85 2.25 -17.35 6.81
N MET A 86 2.61 -17.56 5.55
CA MET A 86 2.90 -18.87 4.95
C MET A 86 4.34 -19.31 5.21
N LEU A 87 5.27 -18.34 5.24
CA LEU A 87 6.69 -18.54 5.54
C LEU A 87 7.18 -17.40 6.41
N ASP A 88 7.94 -17.72 7.44
CA ASP A 88 8.63 -16.72 8.26
C ASP A 88 9.98 -17.27 8.73
N THR A 89 11.04 -16.89 8.04
CA THR A 89 12.41 -17.23 8.40
C THR A 89 12.99 -16.07 9.21
N ASP A 90 13.56 -16.38 10.36
CA ASP A 90 14.19 -15.41 11.27
C ASP A 90 13.20 -14.39 11.87
N GLY A 91 11.88 -14.65 11.84
CA GLY A 91 10.85 -13.77 12.41
C GLY A 91 10.63 -12.45 11.65
N VAL A 92 11.17 -12.33 10.45
CA VAL A 92 11.11 -11.09 9.65
C VAL A 92 9.68 -10.79 9.21
N GLY A 93 8.92 -11.84 8.87
CA GLY A 93 7.52 -11.72 8.49
C GLY A 93 6.62 -11.28 9.63
N SER A 94 6.82 -11.84 10.81
CA SER A 94 6.09 -11.44 12.03
C SER A 94 6.43 -10.01 12.46
N LEU A 95 7.67 -9.59 12.24
CA LEU A 95 8.17 -8.26 12.59
C LEU A 95 7.60 -7.17 11.69
N ASN A 96 7.41 -7.46 10.38
CA ASN A 96 6.89 -6.52 9.41
C ASN A 96 5.41 -6.17 9.68
N PRO A 97 5.07 -4.89 9.93
CA PRO A 97 3.70 -4.47 10.12
C PRO A 97 2.96 -4.14 8.80
N PHE A 98 3.69 -3.84 7.73
CA PHE A 98 3.09 -3.49 6.44
C PHE A 98 2.67 -4.75 5.69
N ARG A 99 1.37 -4.92 5.43
CA ARG A 99 0.81 -6.15 4.87
C ARG A 99 -0.20 -5.88 3.76
N TYR A 100 -1.49 -6.12 4.02
CA TYR A 100 -2.59 -5.93 3.09
C TYR A 100 -2.62 -4.50 2.55
N ARG A 101 -2.62 -4.29 1.24
CA ARG A 101 -2.60 -2.99 0.55
C ARG A 101 -1.44 -2.06 1.00
N GLY A 102 -0.38 -2.63 1.58
CA GLY A 102 0.67 -1.84 2.21
C GLY A 102 0.23 -1.10 3.48
N TYR A 103 -0.94 -1.41 4.05
CA TYR A 103 -1.41 -0.81 5.29
C TYR A 103 -0.62 -1.31 6.50
N TYR A 104 -0.56 -0.47 7.51
CA TYR A 104 0.13 -0.77 8.75
C TYR A 104 -0.76 -1.57 9.70
N MET A 105 -0.39 -2.82 9.98
CA MET A 105 -1.07 -3.68 10.96
C MET A 105 -0.67 -3.27 12.37
N VAL A 106 -1.63 -2.80 13.16
CA VAL A 106 -1.47 -2.53 14.59
C VAL A 106 -1.73 -3.83 15.35
N SER A 107 -0.71 -4.64 15.51
CA SER A 107 -0.81 -6.03 15.99
C SER A 107 -1.46 -6.18 17.38
N CYS A 108 -1.33 -5.17 18.27
CA CYS A 108 -1.91 -5.22 19.61
C CYS A 108 -3.43 -5.12 19.63
N ILE A 109 -4.05 -4.56 18.58
CA ILE A 109 -5.50 -4.43 18.47
C ILE A 109 -6.07 -5.19 17.27
N GLY A 110 -5.21 -5.75 16.38
CA GLY A 110 -5.62 -6.55 15.24
C GLY A 110 -6.29 -5.74 14.12
N LEU A 111 -5.93 -4.47 13.94
CA LEU A 111 -6.53 -3.57 12.97
C LEU A 111 -5.49 -3.01 12.00
N TYR A 112 -5.91 -2.74 10.76
CA TYR A 112 -5.10 -1.97 9.82
C TYR A 112 -5.30 -0.46 10.04
N TYR A 113 -4.20 0.27 10.04
CA TYR A 113 -4.19 1.73 10.07
C TYR A 113 -3.98 2.28 8.65
N LEU A 114 -4.95 3.04 8.16
CA LEU A 114 -4.98 3.67 6.84
C LEU A 114 -4.82 5.19 6.97
N THR A 115 -3.77 5.64 7.62
CA THR A 115 -3.46 7.06 7.79
C THR A 115 -4.52 7.86 8.57
N THR A 116 -5.79 7.79 8.18
CA THR A 116 -6.89 8.56 8.78
C THR A 116 -7.84 7.72 9.61
N ARG A 117 -8.02 6.45 9.26
CA ARG A 117 -8.98 5.53 9.89
C ARG A 117 -8.38 4.17 10.22
N PHE A 118 -9.03 3.47 11.15
CA PHE A 118 -8.73 2.07 11.44
C PHE A 118 -9.71 1.16 10.72
N TYR A 119 -9.18 0.19 10.00
CA TYR A 119 -9.94 -0.82 9.26
C TYR A 119 -9.89 -2.16 9.99
N ASP A 120 -11.07 -2.70 10.25
CA ASP A 120 -11.26 -4.03 10.79
C ASP A 120 -11.54 -5.01 9.65
N TYR A 121 -10.55 -5.82 9.31
CA TYR A 121 -10.66 -6.81 8.24
C TYR A 121 -11.60 -7.98 8.60
N MET A 122 -11.87 -8.21 9.89
CA MET A 122 -12.79 -9.25 10.35
C MET A 122 -14.25 -8.89 10.04
N THR A 123 -14.60 -7.61 10.15
CA THR A 123 -15.94 -7.10 9.85
C THR A 123 -16.06 -6.48 8.47
N GLY A 124 -14.94 -6.24 7.77
CA GLY A 124 -14.87 -5.59 6.47
C GLY A 124 -15.22 -4.10 6.53
N ARG A 125 -15.01 -3.41 7.67
CA ARG A 125 -15.46 -2.04 7.91
C ARG A 125 -14.42 -1.19 8.61
N PHE A 126 -14.55 0.13 8.44
CA PHE A 126 -13.84 1.08 9.28
C PHE A 126 -14.47 1.17 10.68
N LEU A 127 -13.64 1.37 11.72
CA LEU A 127 -14.12 1.64 13.08
C LEU A 127 -14.64 3.07 13.25
N ASN A 128 -14.08 4.00 12.49
CA ASN A 128 -14.41 5.42 12.55
C ASN A 128 -15.25 5.79 11.33
N ALA A 129 -16.27 6.63 11.55
CA ALA A 129 -17.01 7.22 10.45
C ALA A 129 -16.09 8.09 9.58
N ASP A 130 -16.36 8.14 8.29
CA ASP A 130 -15.74 9.10 7.39
C ASP A 130 -16.30 10.51 7.61
N VAL A 131 -15.66 11.52 7.01
CA VAL A 131 -16.17 12.90 7.08
C VAL A 131 -17.52 13.01 6.35
N PRO A 132 -18.55 13.59 6.96
CA PRO A 132 -19.89 13.67 6.36
C PRO A 132 -19.95 14.44 5.02
N SER A 133 -18.97 15.32 4.74
CA SER A 133 -18.90 16.07 3.48
C SER A 133 -18.84 15.18 2.25
N ILE A 134 -18.30 13.95 2.35
CA ILE A 134 -18.28 12.98 1.25
C ILE A 134 -19.68 12.58 0.80
N CYS A 135 -20.68 12.66 1.68
CA CYS A 135 -22.07 12.35 1.38
C CYS A 135 -22.81 13.46 0.64
N PHE A 136 -22.28 14.68 0.64
CA PHE A 136 -22.97 15.89 0.18
C PHE A 136 -22.25 16.58 -0.98
N ASP A 137 -21.15 15.98 -1.49
CA ASP A 137 -20.42 16.58 -2.60
C ASP A 137 -21.23 16.42 -3.92
N ASP A 138 -21.41 17.56 -4.59
CA ASP A 138 -22.33 17.73 -5.70
C ASP A 138 -22.13 16.69 -6.81
N GLY A 139 -23.03 15.72 -6.90
CA GLY A 139 -23.20 14.83 -8.05
C GLY A 139 -22.67 13.40 -7.91
N LEU A 140 -21.93 13.04 -6.85
CA LEU A 140 -21.60 11.64 -6.55
C LEU A 140 -22.48 11.14 -5.41
N THR A 141 -23.73 10.93 -5.67
CA THR A 141 -24.56 10.06 -4.83
C THR A 141 -23.99 8.65 -4.95
N LEU A 142 -23.21 8.21 -3.96
CA LEU A 142 -22.77 6.83 -3.88
C LEU A 142 -24.01 5.94 -3.90
N PRO A 143 -24.06 4.90 -4.76
CA PRO A 143 -25.27 4.08 -4.98
C PRO A 143 -25.86 3.41 -3.73
N GLU A 144 -25.11 3.36 -2.65
CA GLU A 144 -25.45 2.61 -1.42
C GLU A 144 -25.87 3.49 -0.24
N GLY A 145 -26.26 4.76 -0.49
CA GLY A 145 -26.53 5.67 0.63
C GLY A 145 -25.27 5.86 1.48
N CYS A 146 -25.10 7.00 2.13
CA CYS A 146 -23.88 7.35 2.85
C CYS A 146 -23.51 6.41 4.01
N ASN A 147 -23.01 5.20 3.72
CA ASN A 147 -22.42 4.37 4.76
C ASN A 147 -20.97 4.82 5.02
N LEU A 148 -20.81 5.71 5.98
CA LEU A 148 -19.52 6.30 6.38
C LEU A 148 -18.50 5.28 6.92
N TYR A 149 -18.89 4.03 7.14
CA TYR A 149 -18.03 2.97 7.68
C TYR A 149 -17.64 1.95 6.60
N SER A 150 -18.15 2.06 5.37
CA SER A 150 -17.87 1.08 4.32
C SER A 150 -16.42 1.16 3.85
N TYR A 151 -15.78 0.00 3.68
CA TYR A 151 -14.48 -0.12 3.05
C TYR A 151 -14.66 -0.49 1.58
N CYS A 152 -14.01 0.27 0.68
CA CYS A 152 -14.01 0.01 -0.76
C CYS A 152 -15.41 -0.22 -1.35
N LEU A 153 -16.45 0.50 -0.89
CA LEU A 153 -17.84 0.32 -1.33
C LEU A 153 -18.32 -1.14 -1.22
N ASN A 154 -17.86 -1.89 -0.21
CA ASN A 154 -18.07 -3.33 -0.03
C ASN A 154 -17.54 -4.22 -1.19
N ASN A 155 -16.66 -3.71 -2.03
CA ASN A 155 -16.04 -4.45 -3.14
C ASN A 155 -14.51 -4.27 -3.18
N PRO A 156 -13.76 -4.88 -2.23
CA PRO A 156 -12.31 -4.73 -2.12
C PRO A 156 -11.53 -5.42 -3.26
N ILE A 157 -12.20 -6.22 -4.10
CA ILE A 157 -11.58 -6.82 -5.30
C ILE A 157 -11.41 -5.78 -6.41
N SER A 158 -12.33 -4.82 -6.51
CA SER A 158 -12.32 -3.81 -7.58
C SER A 158 -11.82 -2.44 -7.14
N TYR A 159 -11.71 -2.20 -5.82
CA TYR A 159 -11.37 -0.91 -5.26
C TYR A 159 -10.27 -1.02 -4.20
N VAL A 160 -9.50 0.06 -4.08
CA VAL A 160 -8.49 0.27 -3.03
C VAL A 160 -8.76 1.62 -2.39
N ASP A 161 -8.56 1.73 -1.09
CA ASP A 161 -8.62 3.00 -0.35
C ASP A 161 -7.25 3.33 0.26
N PRO A 162 -6.36 4.07 -0.43
CA PRO A 162 -5.00 4.30 0.03
C PRO A 162 -4.90 5.18 1.27
N THR A 163 -5.89 6.03 1.52
CA THR A 163 -5.87 7.08 2.55
C THR A 163 -6.84 6.86 3.70
N GLY A 164 -7.79 5.96 3.51
CA GLY A 164 -8.90 5.76 4.42
C GLY A 164 -10.05 6.75 4.23
N HIS A 165 -10.15 7.41 3.05
CA HIS A 165 -11.23 8.33 2.70
C HIS A 165 -11.90 8.00 1.36
N PHE A 166 -11.14 7.53 0.37
CA PHE A 166 -11.62 7.32 -0.99
C PHE A 166 -11.34 5.91 -1.49
N ALA A 167 -12.38 5.24 -1.94
CA ALA A 167 -12.23 4.04 -2.75
C ALA A 167 -11.90 4.40 -4.20
N ILE A 168 -10.69 4.07 -4.65
CA ILE A 168 -10.24 4.29 -6.03
C ILE A 168 -10.43 3.00 -6.81
N SER A 169 -11.17 3.06 -7.93
CA SER A 169 -11.24 1.94 -8.87
C SER A 169 -9.88 1.73 -9.52
N LEU A 170 -9.37 0.51 -9.52
CA LEU A 170 -8.14 0.13 -10.22
C LEU A 170 -8.21 0.49 -11.72
N LEU A 171 -9.39 0.34 -12.33
CA LEU A 171 -9.61 0.72 -13.72
C LEU A 171 -9.45 2.23 -13.92
N VAL A 172 -9.98 3.06 -13.02
CA VAL A 172 -9.82 4.53 -13.09
C VAL A 172 -8.35 4.90 -12.89
N GLY A 173 -7.66 4.27 -11.93
CA GLY A 173 -6.22 4.45 -11.74
C GLY A 173 -5.41 4.15 -13.02
N ALA A 174 -5.71 3.04 -13.68
CA ALA A 174 -5.08 2.67 -14.95
C ALA A 174 -5.37 3.67 -16.08
N VAL A 175 -6.61 4.16 -16.21
CA VAL A 175 -6.97 5.18 -17.21
C VAL A 175 -6.26 6.50 -16.96
N VAL A 176 -6.16 6.94 -15.71
CA VAL A 176 -5.42 8.16 -15.35
C VAL A 176 -3.93 7.98 -15.64
N ALA A 177 -3.32 6.85 -15.25
CA ALA A 177 -1.92 6.56 -15.53
C ALA A 177 -1.63 6.51 -17.03
N PHE A 178 -2.54 5.92 -17.83
CA PHE A 178 -2.46 5.95 -19.29
C PHE A 178 -2.42 7.38 -19.82
N GLY A 179 -3.35 8.23 -19.38
CA GLY A 179 -3.42 9.63 -19.80
C GLY A 179 -2.17 10.44 -19.44
N ILE A 180 -1.64 10.25 -18.23
CA ILE A 180 -0.39 10.88 -17.77
C ILE A 180 0.80 10.36 -18.59
N GLY A 181 0.91 9.06 -18.82
CA GLY A 181 2.00 8.46 -19.61
C GLY A 181 2.02 8.98 -21.03
N VAL A 182 0.86 9.06 -21.71
CA VAL A 182 0.73 9.67 -23.03
C VAL A 182 1.18 11.15 -23.00
N GLY A 183 0.67 11.92 -22.04
CA GLY A 183 1.01 13.35 -21.91
C GLY A 183 2.49 13.59 -21.68
N MET A 184 3.12 12.84 -20.80
CA MET A 184 4.56 12.95 -20.53
C MET A 184 5.41 12.55 -21.73
N SER A 185 5.01 11.51 -22.47
CA SER A 185 5.71 11.09 -23.69
C SER A 185 5.62 12.16 -24.78
N VAL A 186 4.44 12.75 -25.02
CA VAL A 186 4.26 13.83 -25.99
C VAL A 186 5.13 15.04 -25.63
N VAL A 187 5.12 15.47 -24.38
CA VAL A 187 5.96 16.60 -23.94
C VAL A 187 7.44 16.27 -24.08
N GLY A 188 7.86 15.08 -23.66
CA GLY A 188 9.26 14.63 -23.79
C GLY A 188 9.74 14.60 -25.24
N GLN A 189 8.94 14.04 -26.16
CA GLN A 189 9.23 14.03 -27.59
C GLN A 189 9.28 15.46 -28.19
N GLY A 190 8.32 16.32 -27.80
CA GLY A 190 8.28 17.71 -28.26
C GLY A 190 9.52 18.50 -27.84
N LEU A 191 10.02 18.30 -26.62
CA LEU A 191 11.24 18.94 -26.13
C LEU A 191 12.51 18.36 -26.75
N GLN A 192 12.54 17.08 -27.07
CA GLN A 192 13.73 16.39 -27.57
C GLN A 192 13.87 16.45 -29.09
N TYR A 193 12.78 16.31 -29.84
CA TYR A 193 12.79 16.16 -31.29
C TYR A 193 12.05 17.27 -32.02
N GLY A 194 11.42 18.21 -31.31
CA GLY A 194 10.57 19.26 -31.84
C GLY A 194 9.11 18.82 -32.01
N TRP A 195 8.19 19.78 -31.90
CA TRP A 195 6.74 19.54 -31.87
C TRP A 195 6.16 18.97 -33.17
N ASP A 196 6.88 19.11 -34.28
CA ASP A 196 6.49 18.57 -35.59
C ASP A 196 6.87 17.08 -35.79
N ASN A 197 7.65 16.53 -34.84
CA ASN A 197 8.19 15.17 -34.94
C ASN A 197 7.63 14.24 -33.83
N ILE A 198 6.44 14.51 -33.32
CA ILE A 198 5.83 13.67 -32.25
C ILE A 198 5.29 12.39 -32.88
N SER A 199 5.75 11.25 -32.34
CA SER A 199 5.21 9.94 -32.64
C SER A 199 4.04 9.61 -31.73
N ILE A 200 2.82 9.68 -32.22
CA ILE A 200 1.60 9.32 -31.48
C ILE A 200 1.65 7.85 -31.05
N TRP A 201 2.18 6.96 -31.89
CA TRP A 201 2.31 5.54 -31.56
C TRP A 201 3.21 5.31 -30.36
N GLN A 202 4.36 6.01 -30.32
CA GLN A 202 5.24 5.91 -29.13
C GLN A 202 4.56 6.43 -27.88
N ALA A 203 3.85 7.55 -27.96
CA ALA A 203 3.12 8.09 -26.81
C ALA A 203 2.03 7.13 -26.31
N LEU A 204 1.30 6.47 -27.21
CA LEU A 204 0.30 5.46 -26.83
C LEU A 204 0.94 4.22 -26.18
N ILE A 205 2.11 3.79 -26.66
CA ILE A 205 2.87 2.67 -26.04
C ILE A 205 3.30 3.07 -24.63
N ASP A 206 3.86 4.26 -24.44
CA ASP A 206 4.31 4.74 -23.14
C ASP A 206 3.14 4.90 -22.15
N GLY A 207 1.98 5.38 -22.65
CA GLY A 207 0.74 5.40 -21.88
C GLY A 207 0.26 3.99 -21.48
N ALA A 208 0.33 3.03 -22.42
CA ALA A 208 -0.04 1.64 -22.13
C ALA A 208 0.90 0.99 -21.13
N LEU A 209 2.21 1.29 -21.18
CA LEU A 209 3.17 0.85 -20.18
C LEU A 209 2.90 1.46 -18.81
N ALA A 210 2.57 2.76 -18.76
CA ALA A 210 2.20 3.42 -17.51
C ALA A 210 0.91 2.84 -16.91
N ALA A 211 -0.12 2.60 -17.72
CA ALA A 211 -1.34 1.92 -17.28
C ALA A 211 -1.07 0.47 -16.85
N GLY A 212 -0.23 -0.25 -17.60
CA GLY A 212 0.19 -1.61 -17.31
C GLY A 212 0.97 -1.69 -15.98
N SER A 213 1.78 -0.71 -15.65
CA SER A 213 2.47 -0.66 -14.36
C SER A 213 1.48 -0.53 -13.19
N VAL A 214 0.37 0.19 -13.37
CA VAL A 214 -0.71 0.28 -12.36
C VAL A 214 -1.50 -1.02 -12.26
N LEU A 215 -1.68 -1.75 -13.37
CA LEU A 215 -2.39 -3.03 -13.38
C LEU A 215 -1.49 -4.22 -13.04
N LEU A 216 -0.16 -4.07 -13.17
CA LEU A 216 0.83 -5.12 -12.93
C LEU A 216 1.71 -4.83 -11.68
N ALA A 217 1.58 -3.65 -11.07
CA ALA A 217 2.21 -3.28 -9.82
C ALA A 217 1.36 -3.74 -8.65
#